data_aa42e8caaf08fb807215c4177b2df1e0
#
_entry.id   aa42e8caaf08fb807215c4177b2df1e0
#
_cell.length_a   1.000
_cell.length_b   1.000
_cell.length_c   1.000
_cell.angle_alpha   90.00
_cell.angle_beta   90.00
_cell.angle_gamma   90.00
#
_symmetry.space_group_name_H-M   'P 1'
#
loop_
_entity.id
_entity.type
_entity.pdbx_description
1 polymer ?
#
loop_
_entity_poly.entity_id
_entity_poly.type
_entity_poly.pdbx_seq_one_letter_code
_entity_poly.pdbx_strand_id
1 'polypeptide(L)'
;MRALRTEKNRAEHKTFSAVNWIWGVAMAALMVALIFTVWFTGIRITDPGMSPTLYPGDVVLFDKLSMHLSMPKRGEAYAFRSDSGTGIGRIVALPGDRVAMKEGKVYISGYLLDESAYKPTGSWDMDEITLKQGEFFIMPDDRENGLPDAAAMRVKQEQLIGRAAIRVAPFITVCFFRAK
;
A
#
# COMPACT_ATOMS: atom_id res chain seq x y z
N MET A 1 6.12 -62.92 23.79
CA MET A 1 6.56 -62.36 22.49
C MET A 1 5.47 -61.55 21.71
N ARG A 2 4.19 -61.85 21.77
CA ARG A 2 3.14 -61.09 21.07
C ARG A 2 2.94 -59.66 21.61
N ALA A 3 3.03 -59.44 22.93
CA ALA A 3 2.82 -58.11 23.55
C ALA A 3 3.83 -57.06 23.13
N LEU A 4 5.13 -57.43 23.06
CA LEU A 4 6.21 -56.54 22.69
C LEU A 4 6.14 -56.09 21.20
N ARG A 5 5.55 -56.92 20.35
CA ARG A 5 5.36 -56.58 18.91
C ARG A 5 4.24 -55.59 18.70
N THR A 6 3.19 -55.62 19.53
CA THR A 6 2.07 -54.68 19.50
C THR A 6 2.45 -53.30 20.03
N GLU A 7 3.29 -53.21 21.08
CA GLU A 7 3.79 -51.91 21.55
C GLU A 7 4.73 -51.21 20.56
N LYS A 8 5.64 -51.99 19.92
CA LYS A 8 6.54 -51.46 18.92
C LYS A 8 5.76 -50.88 17.70
N ASN A 9 4.77 -51.61 17.21
CA ASN A 9 3.92 -51.15 16.10
C ASN A 9 3.08 -49.89 16.49
N ARG A 10 2.65 -49.78 17.75
CA ARG A 10 1.89 -48.61 18.25
C ARG A 10 2.77 -47.39 18.39
N ALA A 11 4.05 -47.57 18.77
CA ALA A 11 5.02 -46.47 18.81
C ALA A 11 5.41 -45.99 17.43
N GLU A 12 5.61 -46.89 16.49
CA GLU A 12 5.93 -46.55 15.09
C GLU A 12 4.76 -45.80 14.40
N HIS A 13 3.53 -46.21 14.65
CA HIS A 13 2.35 -45.48 14.13
C HIS A 13 2.19 -44.07 14.74
N LYS A 14 2.53 -43.89 16.03
CA LYS A 14 2.45 -42.56 16.66
C LYS A 14 3.54 -41.62 16.14
N THR A 15 4.77 -42.12 15.96
CA THR A 15 5.88 -41.31 15.41
C THR A 15 5.63 -40.94 13.95
N PHE A 16 5.14 -41.86 13.12
CA PHE A 16 4.80 -41.61 11.74
C PHE A 16 3.68 -40.58 11.62
N SER A 17 2.65 -40.64 12.47
CA SER A 17 1.57 -39.66 12.53
C SER A 17 2.08 -38.29 12.96
N ALA A 18 2.96 -38.18 13.97
CA ALA A 18 3.52 -36.93 14.44
C ALA A 18 4.40 -36.24 13.38
N VAL A 19 5.23 -37.02 12.68
CA VAL A 19 6.08 -36.51 11.59
C VAL A 19 5.21 -35.96 10.43
N ASN A 20 4.19 -36.70 10.02
CA ASN A 20 3.27 -36.24 8.96
C ASN A 20 2.53 -34.96 9.36
N TRP A 21 2.15 -34.82 10.62
CA TRP A 21 1.51 -33.61 11.14
C TRP A 21 2.47 -32.41 11.11
N ILE A 22 3.73 -32.60 11.51
CA ILE A 22 4.78 -31.56 11.43
C ILE A 22 5.00 -31.12 9.99
N TRP A 23 5.09 -32.07 9.04
CA TRP A 23 5.20 -31.75 7.62
C TRP A 23 3.98 -31.01 7.09
N GLY A 24 2.77 -31.39 7.50
CA GLY A 24 1.53 -30.69 7.16
C GLY A 24 1.53 -29.23 7.63
N VAL A 25 1.93 -29.00 8.88
CA VAL A 25 2.02 -27.62 9.43
C VAL A 25 3.12 -26.82 8.72
N ALA A 26 4.28 -27.42 8.46
CA ALA A 26 5.38 -26.77 7.75
C ALA A 26 4.96 -26.36 6.32
N MET A 27 4.28 -27.25 5.60
CA MET A 27 3.76 -26.95 4.26
C MET A 27 2.68 -25.87 4.29
N ALA A 28 1.77 -25.90 5.26
CA ALA A 28 0.76 -24.86 5.43
C ALA A 28 1.41 -23.50 5.74
N ALA A 29 2.39 -23.45 6.63
CA ALA A 29 3.14 -22.24 6.94
C ALA A 29 3.89 -21.68 5.72
N LEU A 30 4.51 -22.56 4.92
CA LEU A 30 5.18 -22.18 3.68
C LEU A 30 4.18 -21.60 2.66
N MET A 31 3.02 -22.22 2.50
CA MET A 31 1.95 -21.70 1.62
C MET A 31 1.48 -20.32 2.07
N VAL A 32 1.24 -20.12 3.36
CA VAL A 32 0.86 -18.81 3.91
C VAL A 32 1.94 -17.77 3.66
N ALA A 33 3.21 -18.11 3.88
CA ALA A 33 4.33 -17.21 3.61
C ALA A 33 4.42 -16.81 2.13
N LEU A 34 4.25 -17.77 1.21
CA LEU A 34 4.24 -17.53 -0.23
C LEU A 34 3.07 -16.61 -0.63
N ILE A 35 1.88 -16.87 -0.12
CA ILE A 35 0.71 -16.02 -0.36
C ILE A 35 0.99 -14.59 0.12
N PHE A 36 1.57 -14.45 1.32
CA PHE A 36 1.88 -13.14 1.89
C PHE A 36 2.89 -12.36 1.03
N THR A 37 3.94 -13.01 0.53
CA THR A 37 4.95 -12.36 -0.33
C THR A 37 4.40 -11.93 -1.69
N VAL A 38 3.43 -12.65 -2.24
CA VAL A 38 2.77 -12.29 -3.49
C VAL A 38 1.83 -11.09 -3.31
N TRP A 39 1.11 -11.04 -2.19
CA TRP A 39 0.06 -10.03 -1.97
C TRP A 39 0.57 -8.73 -1.36
N PHE A 40 1.67 -8.78 -0.61
CA PHE A 40 2.23 -7.60 0.04
C PHE A 40 3.64 -7.28 -0.45
N THR A 41 3.96 -5.98 -0.49
CA THR A 41 5.31 -5.49 -0.72
C THR A 41 5.68 -4.55 0.41
N GLY A 42 6.80 -4.84 1.09
CA GLY A 42 7.37 -3.94 2.09
C GLY A 42 8.23 -2.87 1.42
N ILE A 43 7.92 -1.61 1.64
CA ILE A 43 8.72 -0.48 1.15
C ILE A 43 9.16 0.36 2.35
N ARG A 44 10.46 0.66 2.40
CA ARG A 44 11.02 1.60 3.36
C ARG A 44 10.88 3.01 2.82
N ILE A 45 10.27 3.89 3.62
CA ILE A 45 10.11 5.30 3.28
C ILE A 45 11.47 5.99 3.40
N THR A 46 11.93 6.61 2.34
CA THR A 46 13.18 7.39 2.32
C THR A 46 12.93 8.89 2.15
N ASP A 47 11.81 9.25 1.57
CA ASP A 47 11.41 10.58 1.21
C ASP A 47 10.45 11.19 2.26
N PRO A 48 10.60 12.46 2.66
CA PRO A 48 9.71 13.14 3.60
C PRO A 48 8.35 13.50 2.99
N GLY A 49 8.12 13.35 1.70
CA GLY A 49 6.94 13.82 0.98
C GLY A 49 5.59 13.33 1.50
N MET A 50 5.56 12.32 2.36
CA MET A 50 4.34 11.84 3.02
C MET A 50 4.20 12.28 4.48
N SER A 51 5.04 13.20 4.96
CA SER A 51 4.87 13.78 6.30
C SER A 51 3.59 14.63 6.35
N PRO A 52 2.88 14.65 7.50
CA PRO A 52 3.14 13.93 8.74
C PRO A 52 2.59 12.50 8.79
N THR A 53 2.00 12.00 7.70
CA THR A 53 1.36 10.68 7.68
C THR A 53 2.37 9.54 7.77
N LEU A 54 3.46 9.62 7.01
CA LEU A 54 4.59 8.68 7.01
C LEU A 54 5.89 9.47 7.08
N TYR A 55 6.86 8.94 7.85
CA TYR A 55 8.15 9.57 8.02
C TYR A 55 9.28 8.77 7.37
N PRO A 56 10.37 9.41 6.97
CA PRO A 56 11.58 8.70 6.56
C PRO A 56 12.03 7.69 7.62
N GLY A 57 12.32 6.46 7.19
CA GLY A 57 12.64 5.33 8.07
C GLY A 57 11.48 4.38 8.36
N ASP A 58 10.24 4.83 8.16
CA ASP A 58 9.08 3.94 8.28
C ASP A 58 9.17 2.78 7.26
N VAL A 59 8.68 1.61 7.67
CA VAL A 59 8.47 0.47 6.78
C VAL A 59 6.98 0.22 6.66
N VAL A 60 6.48 0.32 5.43
CA VAL A 60 5.06 0.18 5.11
C VAL A 60 4.84 -1.02 4.21
N LEU A 61 3.87 -1.84 4.56
CA LEU A 61 3.37 -2.92 3.70
C LEU A 61 2.30 -2.35 2.77
N PHE A 62 2.51 -2.55 1.48
CA PHE A 62 1.58 -2.18 0.43
C PHE A 62 0.83 -3.41 -0.07
N ASP A 63 -0.48 -3.32 -0.07
CA ASP A 63 -1.41 -4.34 -0.55
C ASP A 63 -1.57 -4.23 -2.07
N LYS A 64 -1.05 -5.23 -2.79
CA LYS A 64 -1.17 -5.33 -4.25
C LYS A 64 -2.52 -5.91 -4.68
N LEU A 65 -3.12 -6.74 -3.84
CA LEU A 65 -4.36 -7.44 -4.17
C LEU A 65 -5.54 -6.47 -4.28
N SER A 66 -5.56 -5.43 -3.44
CA SER A 66 -6.62 -4.43 -3.47
C SER A 66 -6.79 -3.78 -4.85
N MET A 67 -5.70 -3.67 -5.64
CA MET A 67 -5.74 -3.10 -6.98
C MET A 67 -6.49 -3.97 -8.00
N HIS A 68 -6.55 -5.28 -7.76
CA HIS A 68 -7.27 -6.23 -8.62
C HIS A 68 -8.73 -6.40 -8.20
N LEU A 69 -9.04 -6.13 -6.93
CA LEU A 69 -10.37 -6.34 -6.36
C LEU A 69 -11.23 -5.07 -6.30
N SER A 70 -10.61 -3.91 -6.28
CA SER A 70 -11.34 -2.64 -6.16
C SER A 70 -10.61 -1.50 -6.87
N MET A 71 -11.39 -0.54 -7.37
CA MET A 71 -10.81 0.70 -7.89
C MET A 71 -10.16 1.51 -6.77
N PRO A 72 -9.00 2.13 -7.03
CA PRO A 72 -8.39 3.08 -6.11
C PRO A 72 -9.35 4.21 -5.73
N LYS A 73 -9.31 4.65 -4.47
CA LYS A 73 -10.21 5.69 -3.94
C LYS A 73 -9.42 6.93 -3.57
N ARG A 74 -10.10 8.08 -3.63
CA ARG A 74 -9.54 9.35 -3.15
C ARG A 74 -9.16 9.25 -1.67
N GLY A 75 -8.06 9.91 -1.31
CA GLY A 75 -7.54 9.92 0.05
C GLY A 75 -6.69 8.69 0.44
N GLU A 76 -6.66 7.63 -0.36
CA GLU A 76 -5.81 6.47 -0.10
C GLU A 76 -4.36 6.74 -0.53
N ALA A 77 -3.40 6.28 0.26
CA ALA A 77 -1.97 6.35 -0.08
C ALA A 77 -1.55 5.13 -0.91
N TYR A 78 -0.81 5.37 -1.99
CA TYR A 78 -0.31 4.36 -2.90
C TYR A 78 1.19 4.49 -3.13
N ALA A 79 1.84 3.36 -3.32
CA ALA A 79 3.15 3.31 -3.95
C ALA A 79 2.96 3.19 -5.47
N PHE A 80 3.79 3.89 -6.24
CA PHE A 80 3.75 3.89 -7.70
C PHE A 80 5.16 3.93 -8.30
N ARG A 81 5.28 3.49 -9.55
CA ARG A 81 6.52 3.59 -10.32
C ARG A 81 6.60 4.96 -10.97
N SER A 82 7.73 5.61 -10.78
CA SER A 82 8.14 6.86 -11.41
C SER A 82 9.41 6.63 -12.20
N ASP A 83 9.77 7.53 -13.10
CA ASP A 83 11.03 7.47 -13.86
C ASP A 83 12.26 7.54 -12.93
N SER A 84 12.14 8.18 -11.78
CA SER A 84 13.16 8.28 -10.73
C SER A 84 13.17 7.09 -9.75
N GLY A 85 12.24 6.13 -9.86
CA GLY A 85 12.13 4.98 -8.97
C GLY A 85 10.73 4.78 -8.41
N THR A 86 10.64 4.35 -7.14
CA THR A 86 9.36 4.15 -6.46
C THR A 86 8.97 5.41 -5.69
N GLY A 87 7.87 6.03 -6.09
CA GLY A 87 7.24 7.13 -5.37
C GLY A 87 6.14 6.64 -4.45
N ILE A 88 5.80 7.43 -3.44
CA ILE A 88 4.65 7.22 -2.58
C ILE A 88 3.87 8.52 -2.50
N GLY A 89 2.56 8.43 -2.62
CA GLY A 89 1.70 9.61 -2.54
C GLY A 89 0.24 9.23 -2.34
N ARG A 90 -0.59 10.23 -2.17
CA ARG A 90 -2.03 10.09 -1.93
C ARG A 90 -2.81 10.33 -3.21
N ILE A 91 -3.75 9.45 -3.51
CA ILE A 91 -4.69 9.67 -4.61
C ILE A 91 -5.64 10.80 -4.24
N VAL A 92 -5.57 11.87 -5.01
CA VAL A 92 -6.38 13.08 -4.85
C VAL A 92 -7.51 13.10 -5.85
N ALA A 93 -7.25 12.68 -7.10
CA ALA A 93 -8.28 12.63 -8.12
C ALA A 93 -8.27 11.32 -8.92
N LEU A 94 -9.41 10.98 -9.47
CA LEU A 94 -9.72 9.74 -10.18
C LEU A 94 -9.86 9.99 -11.69
N PRO A 95 -9.84 8.93 -12.51
CA PRO A 95 -10.05 9.05 -13.95
C PRO A 95 -11.33 9.82 -14.30
N GLY A 96 -11.20 10.81 -15.18
CA GLY A 96 -12.30 11.69 -15.61
C GLY A 96 -12.48 12.97 -14.77
N ASP A 97 -11.79 13.09 -13.65
CA ASP A 97 -11.83 14.32 -12.85
C ASP A 97 -11.06 15.46 -13.52
N ARG A 98 -11.48 16.70 -13.23
CA ARG A 98 -10.72 17.92 -13.49
C ARG A 98 -10.10 18.38 -12.20
N VAL A 99 -8.79 18.58 -12.22
CA VAL A 99 -7.98 18.93 -11.03
C VAL A 99 -7.36 20.30 -11.25
N ALA A 100 -7.53 21.18 -10.31
CA ALA A 100 -6.84 22.48 -10.25
C ALA A 100 -6.33 22.73 -8.83
N MET A 101 -5.28 23.53 -8.71
CA MET A 101 -4.81 24.02 -7.41
C MET A 101 -4.77 25.54 -7.45
N LYS A 102 -5.35 26.15 -6.42
CA LYS A 102 -5.35 27.61 -6.24
C LYS A 102 -5.12 27.93 -4.77
N GLU A 103 -4.16 28.79 -4.49
CA GLU A 103 -3.81 29.20 -3.13
C GLU A 103 -3.54 27.98 -2.22
N GLY A 104 -2.88 26.95 -2.76
CA GLY A 104 -2.59 25.72 -2.03
C GLY A 104 -3.78 24.78 -1.78
N LYS A 105 -4.97 25.13 -2.28
CA LYS A 105 -6.18 24.33 -2.13
C LYS A 105 -6.46 23.55 -3.41
N VAL A 106 -6.81 22.27 -3.25
CA VAL A 106 -7.16 21.39 -4.37
C VAL A 106 -8.63 21.48 -4.70
N TYR A 107 -8.92 21.69 -5.98
CA TYR A 107 -10.28 21.68 -6.51
C TYR A 107 -10.46 20.52 -7.47
N ILE A 108 -11.50 19.72 -7.24
CA ILE A 108 -11.87 18.59 -8.10
C ILE A 108 -13.19 18.93 -8.79
N SER A 109 -13.13 19.05 -10.12
CA SER A 109 -14.29 19.43 -10.94
C SER A 109 -15.01 20.69 -10.44
N GLY A 110 -14.23 21.66 -9.93
CA GLY A 110 -14.70 22.94 -9.41
C GLY A 110 -15.08 22.94 -7.92
N TYR A 111 -15.08 21.81 -7.24
CA TYR A 111 -15.38 21.71 -5.81
C TYR A 111 -14.10 21.60 -4.99
N LEU A 112 -14.07 22.33 -3.88
CA LEU A 112 -12.95 22.25 -2.93
C LEU A 112 -12.87 20.84 -2.33
N LEU A 113 -11.69 20.22 -2.41
CA LEU A 113 -11.44 18.93 -1.77
C LEU A 113 -11.26 19.12 -0.26
N ASP A 114 -11.97 18.30 0.53
CA ASP A 114 -11.74 18.24 1.98
C ASP A 114 -10.50 17.39 2.28
N GLU A 115 -9.42 18.05 2.67
CA GLU A 115 -8.14 17.43 3.01
C GLU A 115 -7.89 17.38 4.53
N SER A 116 -8.90 17.64 5.35
CA SER A 116 -8.78 17.71 6.82
C SER A 116 -8.25 16.42 7.46
N ALA A 117 -8.44 15.27 6.79
CA ALA A 117 -8.06 13.96 7.29
C ALA A 117 -6.53 13.74 7.32
N TYR A 118 -5.75 14.40 6.45
CA TYR A 118 -4.31 14.20 6.32
C TYR A 118 -3.48 15.49 6.38
N LYS A 119 -4.14 16.64 6.48
CA LYS A 119 -3.55 17.96 6.77
C LYS A 119 -2.28 18.25 5.95
N PRO A 120 -2.39 18.34 4.62
CA PRO A 120 -1.21 18.58 3.79
C PRO A 120 -0.55 19.91 4.14
N THR A 121 0.78 19.97 3.98
CA THR A 121 1.60 21.17 4.21
C THR A 121 2.09 21.74 2.89
N GLY A 122 2.36 23.03 2.87
CA GLY A 122 2.83 23.76 1.68
C GLY A 122 1.72 24.10 0.69
N SER A 123 2.05 24.97 -0.25
CA SER A 123 1.11 25.43 -1.28
C SER A 123 1.81 25.70 -2.60
N TRP A 124 1.15 25.39 -3.69
CA TRP A 124 1.52 25.80 -5.05
C TRP A 124 0.28 25.82 -5.91
N ASP A 125 0.35 26.54 -7.02
CA ASP A 125 -0.78 26.68 -7.93
C ASP A 125 -0.58 25.85 -9.18
N MET A 126 -1.67 25.33 -9.73
CA MET A 126 -1.68 24.53 -10.93
C MET A 126 -2.95 24.82 -11.72
N ASP A 127 -2.78 25.04 -13.03
CA ASP A 127 -3.91 25.17 -13.95
C ASP A 127 -4.76 23.90 -14.00
N GLU A 128 -6.02 24.06 -14.38
CA GLU A 128 -6.95 22.93 -14.46
C GLU A 128 -6.47 21.91 -15.50
N ILE A 129 -6.32 20.68 -15.09
CA ILE A 129 -6.05 19.54 -15.94
C ILE A 129 -7.18 18.53 -15.87
N THR A 130 -7.46 17.84 -16.98
CA THR A 130 -8.44 16.74 -17.03
C THR A 130 -7.70 15.40 -17.09
N LEU A 131 -8.06 14.50 -16.19
CA LEU A 131 -7.49 13.14 -16.15
C LEU A 131 -8.17 12.26 -17.20
N LYS A 132 -7.37 11.50 -17.94
CA LYS A 132 -7.85 10.50 -18.89
C LYS A 132 -8.30 9.23 -18.17
N GLN A 133 -8.94 8.33 -18.90
CA GLN A 133 -9.25 6.99 -18.39
C GLN A 133 -7.96 6.26 -18.00
N GLY A 134 -7.96 5.66 -16.79
CA GLY A 134 -6.79 4.99 -16.22
C GLY A 134 -5.71 5.91 -15.66
N GLU A 135 -5.90 7.23 -15.64
CA GLU A 135 -5.01 8.19 -14.99
C GLU A 135 -5.53 8.58 -13.62
N PHE A 136 -4.65 8.60 -12.64
CA PHE A 136 -4.89 9.07 -11.28
C PHE A 136 -3.99 10.27 -11.00
N PHE A 137 -4.48 11.19 -10.19
CA PHE A 137 -3.67 12.30 -9.71
C PHE A 137 -3.22 11.99 -8.28
N ILE A 138 -1.90 11.86 -8.10
CA ILE A 138 -1.28 11.49 -6.83
C ILE A 138 -0.45 12.67 -6.33
N MET A 139 -0.66 13.06 -5.08
CA MET A 139 0.05 14.17 -4.45
C MET A 139 0.75 13.70 -3.17
N PRO A 140 1.87 14.34 -2.83
CA PRO A 140 2.47 14.21 -1.51
C PRO A 140 1.58 14.91 -0.46
N ASP A 141 1.70 14.47 0.81
CA ASP A 141 1.10 15.17 1.95
C ASP A 141 1.94 16.41 2.32
N ASP A 142 3.29 16.30 2.21
CA ASP A 142 4.20 17.42 2.33
C ASP A 142 4.47 18.01 0.92
N ARG A 143 3.80 19.10 0.61
CA ARG A 143 3.88 19.76 -0.71
C ARG A 143 5.08 20.70 -0.83
N GLU A 144 5.77 21.00 0.27
CA GLU A 144 7.00 21.82 0.25
C GLU A 144 8.20 20.97 -0.20
N ASN A 145 8.25 19.72 0.26
CA ASN A 145 9.35 18.79 -0.02
C ASN A 145 8.96 17.64 -0.98
N GLY A 146 7.75 17.67 -1.54
CA GLY A 146 7.23 16.64 -2.44
C GLY A 146 7.57 16.88 -3.92
N LEU A 147 6.89 16.14 -4.80
CA LEU A 147 7.11 16.16 -6.25
C LEU A 147 6.80 17.55 -6.86
N PRO A 148 7.75 18.22 -7.48
CA PRO A 148 7.58 19.59 -7.96
C PRO A 148 6.80 19.72 -9.28
N ASP A 149 6.53 18.61 -10.01
CA ASP A 149 5.97 18.63 -11.35
C ASP A 149 4.57 17.99 -11.40
N ALA A 150 3.60 18.79 -11.87
CA ALA A 150 2.23 18.33 -12.12
C ALA A 150 2.16 17.15 -13.12
N ALA A 151 3.10 17.04 -14.05
CA ALA A 151 3.18 15.91 -14.97
C ALA A 151 3.58 14.62 -14.24
N ALA A 152 4.50 14.69 -13.29
CA ALA A 152 4.93 13.56 -12.48
C ALA A 152 3.83 13.06 -11.51
N MET A 153 2.85 13.91 -11.21
CA MET A 153 1.71 13.55 -10.35
C MET A 153 0.58 12.80 -11.10
N ARG A 154 0.60 12.79 -12.43
CA ARG A 154 -0.30 11.96 -13.24
C ARG A 154 0.27 10.56 -13.37
N VAL A 155 -0.32 9.63 -12.67
CA VAL A 155 0.12 8.24 -12.60
C VAL A 155 -0.91 7.34 -13.28
N LYS A 156 -0.47 6.49 -14.19
CA LYS A 156 -1.34 5.51 -14.83
C LYS A 156 -1.59 4.33 -13.88
N GLN A 157 -2.73 3.67 -14.07
CA GLN A 157 -3.10 2.49 -13.29
C GLN A 157 -2.00 1.40 -13.28
N GLU A 158 -1.33 1.18 -14.41
CA GLU A 158 -0.24 0.21 -14.56
C GLU A 158 1.03 0.56 -13.77
N GLN A 159 1.19 1.82 -13.40
CA GLN A 159 2.31 2.29 -12.58
C GLN A 159 2.05 2.12 -11.09
N LEU A 160 0.81 1.93 -10.67
CA LEU A 160 0.47 1.70 -9.26
C LEU A 160 1.03 0.34 -8.82
N ILE A 161 1.69 0.32 -7.67
CA ILE A 161 2.29 -0.90 -7.08
C ILE A 161 1.34 -1.53 -6.07
N GLY A 162 0.73 -0.71 -5.22
CA GLY A 162 -0.18 -1.17 -4.18
C GLY A 162 -0.62 -0.06 -3.24
N ARG A 163 -1.66 -0.34 -2.48
CA ARG A 163 -2.22 0.56 -1.47
C ARG A 163 -1.49 0.38 -0.14
N ALA A 164 -1.16 1.47 0.54
CA ALA A 164 -0.61 1.44 1.88
C ALA A 164 -1.62 0.79 2.86
N ALA A 165 -1.21 -0.29 3.51
CA ALA A 165 -2.07 -1.07 4.40
C ALA A 165 -1.62 -0.98 5.87
N ILE A 166 -0.36 -1.29 6.16
CA ILE A 166 0.16 -1.40 7.51
C ILE A 166 1.56 -0.77 7.59
N ARG A 167 1.78 0.12 8.55
CA ARG A 167 3.12 0.56 8.95
C ARG A 167 3.67 -0.43 9.99
N VAL A 168 4.80 -1.06 9.69
CA VAL A 168 5.40 -2.12 10.51
C VAL A 168 6.47 -1.56 11.46
N ALA A 169 7.20 -0.54 11.04
CA ALA A 169 8.24 0.10 11.83
C ALA A 169 8.07 1.63 11.80
N PRO A 170 8.46 2.34 12.89
CA PRO A 170 9.04 1.84 14.14
C PRO A 170 8.04 1.13 15.08
N PHE A 171 6.73 1.36 14.91
CA PHE A 171 5.66 0.70 15.67
C PHE A 171 4.60 0.19 14.70
N ILE A 172 4.09 -1.02 14.95
CA ILE A 172 3.00 -1.60 14.13
C ILE A 172 1.76 -0.71 14.29
N THR A 173 1.38 -0.05 13.22
CA THR A 173 0.17 0.78 13.15
C THR A 173 -0.59 0.41 11.89
N VAL A 174 -1.85 0.04 12.05
CA VAL A 174 -2.73 -0.20 10.90
C VAL A 174 -3.11 1.15 10.30
N CYS A 175 -2.60 1.41 9.12
CA CYS A 175 -2.87 2.65 8.41
C CYS A 175 -4.19 2.53 7.65
N PHE A 176 -5.31 2.68 8.35
CA PHE A 176 -6.58 2.91 7.67
C PHE A 176 -6.60 4.34 7.13
N PHE A 177 -6.01 4.54 5.97
CA PHE A 177 -6.15 5.78 5.20
C PHE A 177 -7.52 5.82 4.53
N ARG A 178 -8.58 5.91 5.34
CA ARG A 178 -9.92 6.08 4.82
C ARG A 178 -10.25 7.57 4.85
N ALA A 179 -10.31 8.19 3.67
CA ALA A 179 -11.08 9.41 3.53
C ALA A 179 -12.54 9.09 3.88
N LYS A 180 -13.15 9.90 4.76
CA LYS A 180 -14.58 9.86 5.00
C LYS A 180 -15.33 10.31 3.75
#